data_5f7de77d84a0cc01ac97f8ffea218db9
#
_entry.id   5f7de77d84a0cc01ac97f8ffea218db9
#
_cell.length_a   1.000
_cell.length_b   1.000
_cell.length_c   1.000
_cell.angle_alpha   90.00
_cell.angle_beta   90.00
_cell.angle_gamma   90.00
#
_symmetry.space_group_name_H-M   'P 1'
#
loop_
_entity.id
_entity.type
_entity.pdbx_description
1 polymer ?
#
loop_
_entity_poly.entity_id
_entity_poly.type
_entity_poly.pdbx_seq_one_letter_code
_entity_poly.pdbx_strand_id
1 'polypeptide(L)'
;MPEGAGYSGTPLPRKLGIGEGDEVALIGAPERFEDTLGDLPDVTSLHTDLADDARYDVILAFVTQRSELEAELPRLRARMAPACGLWIAWPKRASRVPTDMTDQVVRDVALPTGLVDNKVCAIDDTWSGLRLVIRRENR
;
A
#
# COMPACT_ATOMS: atom_id res chain seq x y z
N MET A 1 -12.64 -12.51 -18.22
CA MET A 1 -12.58 -12.53 -17.39
C MET A 1 -12.73 -12.63 -16.36
N PRO A 2 -12.69 -12.84 -16.04
CA PRO A 2 -13.15 -12.83 -14.88
C PRO A 2 -12.66 -12.42 -13.98
N GLU A 3 -12.84 -11.95 -13.94
CA GLU A 3 -12.38 -11.62 -13.24
C GLU A 3 -12.28 -11.72 -12.01
N GLY A 4 -11.88 -11.72 -11.32
CA GLY A 4 -11.75 -12.09 -9.97
C GLY A 4 -12.89 -11.66 -9.13
N ALA A 5 -13.19 -12.43 -8.13
CA ALA A 5 -14.22 -12.09 -7.20
C ALA A 5 -13.95 -10.73 -6.56
N GLY A 6 -14.95 -9.90 -6.45
CA GLY A 6 -14.82 -8.59 -5.85
C GLY A 6 -14.21 -7.52 -6.72
N TYR A 7 -13.85 -7.85 -7.92
CA TYR A 7 -13.33 -6.87 -8.83
C TYR A 7 -14.42 -6.02 -9.42
N SER A 8 -14.15 -4.74 -9.48
CA SER A 8 -15.01 -3.79 -10.17
C SER A 8 -14.65 -3.67 -11.64
N GLY A 9 -13.70 -4.47 -12.10
CA GLY A 9 -13.17 -4.38 -13.45
C GLY A 9 -12.01 -3.41 -13.59
N THR A 10 -11.70 -2.68 -12.52
CA THR A 10 -10.58 -1.72 -12.55
C THR A 10 -9.27 -2.46 -12.29
N PRO A 11 -8.27 -2.29 -13.16
CA PRO A 11 -6.96 -2.91 -12.93
C PRO A 11 -6.36 -2.44 -11.61
N LEU A 12 -5.63 -3.34 -10.95
CA LEU A 12 -5.06 -3.04 -9.64
C LEU A 12 -4.14 -1.81 -9.64
N PRO A 13 -3.23 -1.62 -10.62
CA PRO A 13 -2.41 -0.41 -10.61
C PRO A 13 -3.25 0.87 -10.58
N ARG A 14 -4.35 0.90 -11.31
CA ARG A 14 -5.23 2.07 -11.32
C ARG A 14 -5.91 2.25 -9.96
N LYS A 15 -6.34 1.15 -9.33
CA LYS A 15 -6.95 1.22 -8.00
C LYS A 15 -5.97 1.79 -6.98
N LEU A 16 -4.68 1.45 -7.12
CA LEU A 16 -3.64 1.92 -6.22
C LEU A 16 -3.19 3.35 -6.54
N GLY A 17 -3.64 3.92 -7.64
CA GLY A 17 -3.27 5.27 -8.03
C GLY A 17 -1.92 5.38 -8.70
N ILE A 18 -1.43 4.28 -9.28
CA ILE A 18 -0.16 4.29 -10.01
C ILE A 18 -0.39 4.90 -11.38
N GLY A 19 0.36 5.95 -11.70
CA GLY A 19 0.30 6.62 -12.99
C GLY A 19 1.60 6.51 -13.75
N GLU A 20 1.56 6.98 -14.99
CA GLU A 20 2.71 6.98 -15.87
C GLU A 20 3.87 7.74 -15.23
N GLY A 21 5.05 7.15 -15.26
CA GLY A 21 6.26 7.78 -14.72
C GLY A 21 6.43 7.68 -13.22
N ASP A 22 5.49 7.05 -12.51
CA ASP A 22 5.57 6.98 -11.05
C ASP A 22 6.70 6.09 -10.57
N GLU A 23 7.26 6.46 -9.40
CA GLU A 23 8.19 5.63 -8.63
C GLU A 23 7.36 4.86 -7.62
N VAL A 24 7.38 3.54 -7.72
CA VAL A 24 6.54 2.65 -6.92
C VAL A 24 7.41 1.71 -6.11
N ALA A 25 7.08 1.53 -4.83
CA ALA A 25 7.78 0.57 -3.98
C ALA A 25 6.80 -0.47 -3.44
N LEU A 26 7.18 -1.75 -3.57
CA LEU A 26 6.46 -2.87 -2.96
C LEU A 26 7.32 -3.39 -1.81
N ILE A 27 6.82 -3.29 -0.59
CA ILE A 27 7.59 -3.64 0.60
C ILE A 27 6.93 -4.84 1.28
N GLY A 28 7.71 -5.92 1.42
CA GLY A 28 7.21 -7.14 2.06
C GLY A 28 6.15 -7.86 1.27
N ALA A 29 6.12 -7.67 -0.04
CA ALA A 29 5.10 -8.28 -0.89
C ALA A 29 5.21 -9.80 -0.91
N PRO A 30 4.07 -10.49 -1.02
CA PRO A 30 4.09 -11.95 -1.18
C PRO A 30 4.81 -12.34 -2.45
N GLU A 31 5.32 -13.55 -2.47
CA GLU A 31 5.97 -14.10 -3.65
C GLU A 31 5.04 -13.99 -4.85
N ARG A 32 5.57 -13.55 -5.98
CA ARG A 32 4.83 -13.43 -7.23
C ARG A 32 3.71 -12.40 -7.20
N PHE A 33 3.80 -11.43 -6.31
CA PHE A 33 2.78 -10.39 -6.25
C PHE A 33 2.72 -9.58 -7.55
N GLU A 34 3.84 -9.49 -8.28
CA GLU A 34 3.85 -8.79 -9.56
C GLU A 34 2.84 -9.38 -10.54
N ASP A 35 2.59 -10.69 -10.46
CA ASP A 35 1.57 -11.33 -11.30
C ASP A 35 0.17 -10.83 -10.94
N THR A 36 -0.07 -10.60 -9.66
CA THR A 36 -1.35 -10.04 -9.18
C THR A 36 -1.48 -8.58 -9.60
N LEU A 37 -0.38 -7.85 -9.51
CA LEU A 37 -0.36 -6.43 -9.84
C LEU A 37 -0.68 -6.19 -11.30
N GLY A 38 -0.10 -7.01 -12.19
CA GLY A 38 -0.32 -6.88 -13.62
C GLY A 38 0.54 -5.79 -14.24
N ASP A 39 0.16 -5.38 -15.45
CA ASP A 39 0.94 -4.42 -16.23
C ASP A 39 0.87 -3.03 -15.62
N LEU A 40 2.02 -2.39 -15.53
CA LEU A 40 2.13 -1.02 -15.01
C LEU A 40 2.07 -0.01 -16.16
N PRO A 41 1.65 1.24 -15.87
CA PRO A 41 1.72 2.31 -16.86
C PRO A 41 3.14 2.52 -17.37
N ASP A 42 3.26 3.17 -18.53
CA ASP A 42 4.54 3.41 -19.15
C ASP A 42 5.49 4.18 -18.25
N VAL A 43 6.77 3.91 -18.39
CA VAL A 43 7.91 4.53 -17.69
C VAL A 43 7.79 4.49 -16.17
N THR A 44 6.99 3.57 -15.64
CA THR A 44 6.87 3.35 -14.20
C THR A 44 8.10 2.56 -13.72
N SER A 45 8.66 2.96 -12.59
CA SER A 45 9.76 2.24 -11.95
C SER A 45 9.25 1.50 -10.73
N LEU A 46 9.51 0.20 -10.66
CA LEU A 46 9.07 -0.64 -9.55
C LEU A 46 10.27 -1.07 -8.72
N HIS A 47 10.19 -0.79 -7.42
CA HIS A 47 11.25 -1.10 -6.47
C HIS A 47 10.72 -2.06 -5.42
N THR A 48 11.57 -2.90 -4.88
CA THR A 48 11.19 -3.84 -3.82
C THR A 48 11.84 -3.48 -2.49
N ASP A 49 12.50 -2.35 -2.44
CA ASP A 49 13.12 -1.83 -1.22
C ASP A 49 13.07 -0.31 -1.26
N LEU A 50 13.31 0.32 -0.12
CA LEU A 50 13.30 1.78 0.00
C LEU A 50 14.74 2.28 0.06
N ALA A 51 15.13 3.09 -0.92
CA ALA A 51 16.45 3.71 -0.89
C ALA A 51 16.46 4.86 0.12
N ASP A 52 17.59 5.06 0.78
CA ASP A 52 17.70 6.00 1.89
C ASP A 52 17.41 7.45 1.53
N ASP A 53 17.68 7.82 0.27
CA ASP A 53 17.53 9.20 -0.19
C ASP A 53 16.41 9.36 -1.22
N ALA A 54 15.65 8.31 -1.48
CA ALA A 54 14.60 8.34 -2.50
C ALA A 54 13.26 8.76 -1.93
N ARG A 55 12.40 9.23 -2.81
CA ARG A 55 10.99 9.47 -2.51
C ARG A 55 10.17 8.71 -3.52
N TYR A 56 9.04 8.20 -3.07
CA TYR A 56 8.18 7.36 -3.90
C TYR A 56 6.79 7.98 -4.04
N ASP A 57 6.17 7.74 -5.20
CA ASP A 57 4.83 8.25 -5.49
C ASP A 57 3.75 7.33 -4.98
N VAL A 58 4.04 6.02 -4.95
CA VAL A 58 3.13 5.01 -4.41
C VAL A 58 3.98 3.99 -3.66
N ILE A 59 3.59 3.69 -2.44
CA ILE A 59 4.23 2.64 -1.65
C ILE A 59 3.13 1.66 -1.23
N LEU A 60 3.37 0.37 -1.44
CA LEU A 60 2.47 -0.69 -1.00
C LEU A 60 3.27 -1.58 -0.05
N ALA A 61 2.93 -1.52 1.23
CA ALA A 61 3.63 -2.26 2.29
C ALA A 61 2.70 -3.30 2.89
N PHE A 62 3.18 -4.54 2.95
CA PHE A 62 2.40 -5.68 3.45
C PHE A 62 2.83 -5.98 4.87
N VAL A 63 1.88 -6.04 5.79
CA VAL A 63 2.14 -6.34 7.20
C VAL A 63 1.08 -7.31 7.71
N THR A 64 1.48 -8.17 8.63
CA THR A 64 0.56 -9.10 9.27
C THR A 64 0.36 -8.79 10.76
N GLN A 65 1.22 -7.95 11.33
CA GLN A 65 1.15 -7.63 12.76
C GLN A 65 1.30 -6.14 12.99
N ARG A 66 0.58 -5.65 14.01
CA ARG A 66 0.66 -4.26 14.42
C ARG A 66 2.11 -3.84 14.73
N SER A 67 2.86 -4.72 15.40
CA SER A 67 4.25 -4.42 15.75
C SER A 67 5.12 -4.18 14.52
N GLU A 68 4.85 -4.90 13.43
CA GLU A 68 5.55 -4.65 12.16
C GLU A 68 5.25 -3.25 11.64
N LEU A 69 3.97 -2.87 11.66
CA LEU A 69 3.58 -1.56 11.18
C LEU A 69 4.21 -0.46 12.04
N GLU A 70 4.19 -0.62 13.36
CA GLU A 70 4.79 0.35 14.26
C GLU A 70 6.28 0.53 13.99
N ALA A 71 6.98 -0.56 13.70
CA ALA A 71 8.41 -0.53 13.44
C ALA A 71 8.74 0.08 12.08
N GLU A 72 7.93 -0.22 11.06
CA GLU A 72 8.22 0.21 9.69
C GLU A 72 7.71 1.59 9.34
N LEU A 73 6.67 2.05 10.02
CA LEU A 73 5.99 3.28 9.60
C LEU A 73 6.89 4.50 9.53
N PRO A 74 7.81 4.74 10.49
CA PRO A 74 8.68 5.92 10.38
C PRO A 74 9.51 5.91 9.10
N ARG A 75 10.03 4.75 8.70
CA ARG A 75 10.81 4.61 7.50
C ARG A 75 9.96 4.82 6.24
N LEU A 76 8.76 4.21 6.22
CA LEU A 76 7.82 4.39 5.12
C LEU A 76 7.44 5.86 4.96
N ARG A 77 7.09 6.50 6.08
CA ARG A 77 6.69 7.90 6.10
C ARG A 77 7.78 8.81 5.56
N ALA A 78 9.05 8.53 5.91
CA ALA A 78 10.19 9.33 5.49
C ALA A 78 10.44 9.23 3.98
N ARG A 79 9.97 8.17 3.34
CA ARG A 79 10.21 7.97 1.90
C ARG A 79 9.02 8.39 1.04
N MET A 80 7.97 8.96 1.63
CA MET A 80 6.81 9.43 0.86
C MET A 80 7.12 10.76 0.19
N ALA A 81 6.87 10.84 -1.12
CA ALA A 81 6.79 12.14 -1.77
C ALA A 81 5.56 12.89 -1.22
N PRO A 82 5.51 14.22 -1.33
CA PRO A 82 4.40 14.98 -0.72
C PRO A 82 3.00 14.50 -1.12
N ALA A 83 2.84 14.05 -2.36
CA ALA A 83 1.55 13.56 -2.85
C ALA A 83 1.46 12.03 -2.87
N CYS A 84 2.39 11.35 -2.21
CA CYS A 84 2.46 9.88 -2.21
C CYS A 84 1.24 9.26 -1.58
N GLY A 85 0.76 8.17 -2.19
CA GLY A 85 -0.19 7.28 -1.56
C GLY A 85 0.55 6.11 -0.93
N LEU A 86 0.45 5.99 0.39
CA LEU A 86 1.03 4.87 1.11
C LEU A 86 -0.09 3.89 1.42
N TRP A 87 -0.03 2.71 0.81
CA TRP A 87 -0.99 1.66 1.05
C TRP A 87 -0.42 0.70 2.08
N ILE A 88 -1.14 0.49 3.16
CA ILE A 88 -0.82 -0.56 4.12
C ILE A 88 -1.78 -1.70 3.82
N ALA A 89 -1.22 -2.87 3.51
CA ALA A 89 -1.99 -4.07 3.18
C ALA A 89 -1.87 -5.07 4.31
N TRP A 90 -3.00 -5.66 4.69
CA TRP A 90 -3.04 -6.68 5.74
C TRP A 90 -3.98 -7.80 5.30
N PRO A 91 -3.83 -9.01 5.90
CA PRO A 91 -4.68 -10.14 5.53
C PRO A 91 -6.13 -9.90 5.94
N LYS A 92 -7.04 -10.19 5.02
CA LYS A 92 -8.47 -10.18 5.33
C LYS A 92 -8.77 -11.26 6.36
N ARG A 93 -9.78 -11.03 7.18
CA ARG A 93 -10.21 -12.03 8.14
C ARG A 93 -10.55 -13.35 7.43
N ALA A 94 -11.23 -13.27 6.30
CA ALA A 94 -11.66 -14.45 5.54
C ALA A 94 -10.50 -15.26 4.98
N SER A 95 -9.29 -14.68 4.88
CA SER A 95 -8.12 -15.39 4.38
C SER A 95 -7.58 -16.42 5.38
N ARG A 96 -7.94 -16.24 6.66
CA ARG A 96 -7.47 -17.06 7.78
C ARG A 96 -5.97 -17.00 8.03
N VAL A 97 -5.27 -16.07 7.40
CA VAL A 97 -3.87 -15.80 7.73
C VAL A 97 -3.84 -15.14 9.12
N PRO A 98 -3.03 -15.64 10.05
CA PRO A 98 -2.97 -15.05 11.39
C PRO A 98 -2.54 -13.59 11.34
N THR A 99 -3.32 -12.72 11.99
CA THR A 99 -3.03 -11.30 11.99
C THR A 99 -3.81 -10.62 13.12
N ASP A 100 -3.21 -9.56 13.70
CA ASP A 100 -3.92 -8.67 14.59
C ASP A 100 -4.27 -7.35 13.88
N MET A 101 -4.07 -7.30 12.56
CA MET A 101 -4.30 -6.09 11.79
C MET A 101 -5.77 -5.94 11.41
N THR A 102 -6.22 -4.68 11.44
CA THR A 102 -7.53 -4.26 10.92
C THR A 102 -7.33 -2.85 10.37
N ASP A 103 -8.35 -2.33 9.68
CA ASP A 103 -8.31 -0.94 9.24
C ASP A 103 -8.16 0.02 10.43
N GLN A 104 -8.81 -0.29 11.56
CA GLN A 104 -8.71 0.57 12.73
C GLN A 104 -7.29 0.57 13.31
N VAL A 105 -6.62 -0.59 13.30
CA VAL A 105 -5.23 -0.67 13.76
C VAL A 105 -4.34 0.22 12.89
N VAL A 106 -4.54 0.20 11.56
CA VAL A 106 -3.76 1.06 10.67
C VAL A 106 -3.97 2.54 11.04
N ARG A 107 -5.22 2.94 11.26
CA ARG A 107 -5.52 4.32 11.64
C ARG A 107 -4.89 4.69 12.97
N ASP A 108 -5.01 3.80 13.95
CA ASP A 108 -4.46 4.07 15.30
C ASP A 108 -2.96 4.30 15.27
N VAL A 109 -2.25 3.59 14.41
CA VAL A 109 -0.79 3.72 14.31
C VAL A 109 -0.40 4.92 13.43
N ALA A 110 -1.13 5.15 12.35
CA ALA A 110 -0.72 6.12 11.32
C ALA A 110 -1.17 7.56 11.60
N LEU A 111 -2.38 7.76 12.10
CA LEU A 111 -2.91 9.12 12.24
C LEU A 111 -2.06 10.02 13.14
N PRO A 112 -1.48 9.52 14.24
CA PRO A 112 -0.62 10.37 15.07
C PRO A 112 0.65 10.85 14.38
N THR A 113 1.01 10.25 13.24
CA THR A 113 2.24 10.63 12.52
C THR A 113 2.01 11.74 11.50
N GLY A 114 0.79 12.29 11.41
CA GLY A 114 0.46 13.34 10.45
C GLY A 114 -0.07 12.81 9.12
N LEU A 115 -0.41 11.53 9.07
CA LEU A 115 -1.05 10.92 7.91
C LEU A 115 -2.56 10.86 8.11
N VAL A 116 -3.30 10.80 7.00
CA VAL A 116 -4.75 10.56 7.04
C VAL A 116 -5.08 9.49 6.01
N ASP A 117 -6.11 8.72 6.32
CA ASP A 117 -6.61 7.70 5.40
C ASP A 117 -7.67 8.31 4.48
N ASN A 118 -7.71 7.84 3.23
CA ASN A 118 -8.69 8.37 2.29
C ASN A 118 -9.30 7.32 1.37
N LYS A 119 -8.90 6.07 1.45
CA LYS A 119 -9.46 5.05 0.58
C LYS A 119 -9.15 3.66 1.12
N VAL A 120 -10.12 2.77 1.03
CA VAL A 120 -9.96 1.35 1.35
C VAL A 120 -10.27 0.56 0.09
N CYS A 121 -9.50 -0.47 -0.20
CA CYS A 121 -9.83 -1.37 -1.30
C CYS A 121 -9.34 -2.78 -1.02
N ALA A 122 -9.94 -3.74 -1.72
CA ALA A 122 -9.40 -5.10 -1.75
C ALA A 122 -8.23 -5.11 -2.71
N ILE A 123 -7.08 -5.61 -2.25
CA ILE A 123 -5.91 -5.78 -3.10
C ILE A 123 -6.10 -7.05 -3.92
N ASP A 124 -6.42 -8.15 -3.25
CA ASP A 124 -6.74 -9.43 -3.88
C ASP A 124 -7.60 -10.25 -2.92
N ASP A 125 -7.68 -11.56 -3.14
CA ASP A 125 -8.50 -12.43 -2.31
C ASP A 125 -7.99 -12.52 -0.86
N THR A 126 -6.71 -12.28 -0.64
CA THR A 126 -6.08 -12.40 0.68
C THR A 126 -5.93 -11.06 1.38
N TRP A 127 -5.60 -10.00 0.64
CA TRP A 127 -5.15 -8.73 1.22
C TRP A 127 -6.14 -7.61 1.03
N SER A 128 -6.35 -6.83 2.08
CA SER A 128 -7.05 -5.54 2.04
C SER A 128 -6.02 -4.44 2.14
N GLY A 129 -6.34 -3.25 1.64
CA GLY A 129 -5.45 -2.10 1.71
C GLY A 129 -6.15 -0.84 2.16
N LEU A 130 -5.44 -0.02 2.93
CA LEU A 130 -5.89 1.30 3.34
C LEU A 130 -4.86 2.31 2.86
N ARG A 131 -5.32 3.32 2.11
CA ARG A 131 -4.45 4.35 1.55
C ARG A 131 -4.31 5.50 2.53
N LEU A 132 -3.05 5.83 2.82
CA LEU A 132 -2.69 6.95 3.69
C LEU A 132 -2.00 8.01 2.86
N VAL A 133 -2.28 9.27 3.16
CA VAL A 133 -1.62 10.40 2.52
C VAL A 133 -1.17 11.37 3.59
N ILE A 134 -0.17 12.19 3.26
CA ILE A 134 0.30 13.23 4.16
C ILE A 134 -0.77 14.30 4.23
N ARG A 135 -1.14 14.73 5.43
CA ARG A 135 -2.10 15.82 5.60
C ARG A 135 -1.65 17.03 4.78
N ARG A 136 -2.63 17.71 4.16
CA ARG A 136 -2.32 18.84 3.29
C ARG A 136 -1.44 19.87 3.96
N GLU A 137 -1.71 20.18 5.24
CA GLU A 137 -0.93 21.19 5.96
C GLU A 137 0.50 20.73 6.27
N ASN A 138 0.80 19.44 6.07
CA ASN A 138 2.13 18.88 6.34
C ASN A 138 2.93 18.60 5.07
N ARG A 139 2.38 18.96 3.92
CA ARG A 139 3.05 18.69 2.64
C ARG A 139 4.07 19.76 2.28
#